data_ca35ad1b41c112db839115f48562674b
#
_entry.id   ca35ad1b41c112db839115f48562674b
#
_cell.length_a   1.000
_cell.length_b   1.000
_cell.length_c   1.000
_cell.angle_alpha   90.00
_cell.angle_beta   90.00
_cell.angle_gamma   90.00
#
_symmetry.space_group_name_H-M   'P 1'
#
loop_
_entity.id
_entity.type
_entity.pdbx_description
1 polymer ?
#
loop_
_entity_poly.entity_id
_entity_poly.type
_entity_poly.pdbx_seq_one_letter_code
_entity_poly.pdbx_strand_id
1 'polypeptide(L)' 'MAVNVCVPLANGFEEIEAMSLIDVMRRGGFNVIVAGVGGDVIYGAHNIRVIPDTKIELVMQMNLTLWFFLEDFLELLI' A
#
# COMPACT_ATOMS: atom_id res chain seq x y z
N MET A 1 -6.12 -19.38 -5.66
CA MET A 1 -5.49 -18.25 -6.35
C MET A 1 -5.42 -17.05 -5.44
N ALA A 2 -4.25 -16.43 -5.34
CA ALA A 2 -4.11 -15.24 -4.53
C ALA A 2 -4.68 -14.03 -5.27
N VAL A 3 -5.39 -13.18 -4.55
CA VAL A 3 -5.86 -11.90 -5.08
C VAL A 3 -4.71 -10.90 -5.00
N ASN A 4 -4.44 -10.21 -6.10
CA ASN A 4 -3.41 -9.18 -6.15
C ASN A 4 -3.99 -7.83 -5.72
N VAL A 5 -3.36 -7.21 -4.74
CA VAL A 5 -3.79 -5.94 -4.16
C VAL A 5 -2.64 -4.95 -4.25
N CYS A 6 -2.90 -3.75 -4.71
CA CYS A 6 -1.94 -2.67 -4.69
C CYS A 6 -2.31 -1.66 -3.61
N VAL A 7 -1.34 -1.33 -2.77
CA VAL A 7 -1.46 -0.26 -1.77
C VAL A 7 -0.51 0.86 -2.17
N PRO A 8 -1.00 1.93 -2.79
CA PRO A 8 -0.19 3.11 -3.06
C PRO A 8 0.19 3.80 -1.75
N LEU A 9 1.45 4.15 -1.62
CA LEU A 9 1.98 4.78 -0.42
C LEU A 9 2.70 6.07 -0.79
N ALA A 10 2.21 7.18 -0.26
CA ALA A 10 2.77 8.51 -0.50
C ALA A 10 3.31 9.09 0.80
N ASN A 11 4.21 10.07 0.69
CA ASN A 11 4.74 10.78 1.85
C ASN A 11 3.60 11.39 2.69
N GLY A 12 3.71 11.22 4.01
CA GLY A 12 2.70 11.67 4.94
C GLY A 12 1.67 10.61 5.32
N PHE A 13 1.86 9.36 4.88
CA PHE A 13 0.96 8.27 5.25
C PHE A 13 0.96 8.04 6.77
N GLU A 14 -0.16 7.57 7.30
CA GLU A 14 -0.26 7.18 8.70
C GLU A 14 0.32 5.79 8.90
N GLU A 15 1.40 5.69 9.65
CA GLU A 15 2.18 4.44 9.77
C GLU A 15 1.36 3.29 10.32
N ILE A 16 0.63 3.51 11.39
CA ILE A 16 -0.18 2.45 12.01
C ILE A 16 -1.23 1.94 11.02
N GLU A 17 -1.93 2.85 10.34
CA GLU A 17 -2.99 2.49 9.41
C GLU A 17 -2.44 1.73 8.21
N ALA A 18 -1.39 2.24 7.60
CA ALA A 18 -0.81 1.63 6.40
C ALA A 18 -0.19 0.28 6.71
N MET A 19 0.61 0.19 7.76
CA MET A 19 1.30 -1.05 8.11
C MET A 19 0.31 -2.11 8.58
N SER A 20 -0.71 -1.72 9.34
CA SER A 20 -1.75 -2.65 9.79
C SER A 20 -2.53 -3.22 8.61
N LEU A 21 -2.90 -2.38 7.64
CA LEU A 21 -3.62 -2.81 6.44
C LEU A 21 -2.79 -3.83 5.65
N ILE A 22 -1.53 -3.49 5.37
CA ILE A 22 -0.65 -4.35 4.60
C ILE A 22 -0.43 -5.68 5.32
N ASP A 23 -0.15 -5.64 6.61
CA ASP A 23 0.10 -6.84 7.41
C ASP A 23 -1.13 -7.73 7.47
N VAL A 24 -2.30 -7.18 7.77
CA VAL A 24 -3.54 -7.95 7.87
C VAL A 24 -3.89 -8.61 6.53
N MET A 25 -3.75 -7.88 5.44
CA MET A 25 -4.03 -8.46 4.12
C MET A 25 -3.05 -9.57 3.75
N ARG A 26 -1.78 -9.40 4.07
CA ARG A 26 -0.77 -10.44 3.81
C ARG A 26 -1.05 -11.69 4.66
N ARG A 27 -1.44 -11.51 5.91
CA ARG A 27 -1.84 -12.64 6.77
C ARG A 27 -3.07 -13.34 6.23
N GLY A 28 -3.96 -12.62 5.57
CA GLY A 28 -5.16 -13.18 4.96
C GLY A 28 -4.92 -13.87 3.62
N GLY A 29 -3.69 -13.92 3.14
CA GLY A 29 -3.34 -14.62 1.91
C GLY A 29 -3.39 -13.78 0.65
N PHE A 30 -3.61 -12.47 0.77
CA PHE A 30 -3.54 -11.57 -0.39
C PHE A 30 -2.10 -11.32 -0.81
N ASN A 31 -1.89 -11.21 -2.11
CA ASN A 31 -0.61 -10.78 -2.65
C ASN A 31 -0.57 -9.26 -2.69
N VAL A 32 0.01 -8.66 -1.66
CA VAL A 32 -0.01 -7.20 -1.49
C VAL A 32 1.28 -6.60 -2.04
N ILE A 33 1.10 -5.66 -2.96
CA ILE A 33 2.19 -4.89 -3.54
C ILE A 33 2.11 -3.47 -2.98
N VAL A 34 3.15 -3.04 -2.30
CA VAL A 34 3.25 -1.67 -1.81
C VAL A 34 3.94 -0.83 -2.88
N ALA A 35 3.21 0.13 -3.43
CA ALA A 35 3.68 0.94 -4.54
C ALA A 35 3.99 2.35 -4.07
N GLY A 36 5.25 2.77 -4.21
CA GLY A 36 5.69 4.10 -3.79
C GLY A 36 5.26 5.19 -4.76
N VAL A 37 4.71 6.25 -4.22
CA VAL A 37 4.31 7.44 -4.97
C VAL A 37 5.27 8.58 -4.61
N GLY A 38 6.04 9.01 -5.57
CA GLY A 38 6.90 10.20 -5.41
C GLY A 38 8.30 9.95 -4.89
N GLY A 39 8.76 8.69 -4.80
CA GLY A 39 10.13 8.42 -4.39
C GLY A 39 10.44 6.95 -4.17
N ASP A 40 11.71 6.66 -3.97
CA ASP A 40 12.20 5.30 -3.70
C ASP A 40 12.11 4.94 -2.21
N VAL A 41 12.00 5.95 -1.36
CA VAL A 41 11.76 5.81 0.08
C VAL A 41 10.58 6.73 0.41
N ILE A 42 9.61 6.19 1.11
CA ILE A 42 8.40 6.93 1.46
C ILE A 42 8.41 7.19 2.97
N TYR A 43 8.14 8.43 3.35
CA TYR A 43 8.18 8.86 4.76
C TYR A 43 6.77 9.00 5.30
N GLY A 44 6.48 8.32 6.40
CA GLY A 44 5.21 8.46 7.09
C GLY A 44 5.07 9.80 7.81
N ALA A 45 3.87 10.06 8.32
CA ALA A 45 3.55 11.29 9.06
C ALA A 45 4.43 11.48 10.29
N HIS A 46 4.91 10.38 10.87
CA HIS A 46 5.77 10.37 12.05
C HIS A 46 7.22 10.02 11.69
N ASN A 47 7.59 10.28 10.45
CA ASN A 47 8.94 10.15 9.93
C ASN A 47 9.51 8.72 9.91
N ILE A 48 8.65 7.72 9.90
CA ILE A 48 9.09 6.34 9.69
C ILE A 48 9.28 6.13 8.19
N ARG A 49 10.45 5.66 7.81
CA ARG A 49 10.83 5.43 6.41
C ARG A 49 10.42 4.03 5.99
N VAL A 50 9.78 3.93 4.84
CA VAL A 50 9.39 2.65 4.25
C VAL A 50 9.96 2.56 2.85
N ILE A 51 10.55 1.42 2.54
CA ILE A 51 11.00 1.11 1.19
C ILE A 51 9.85 0.34 0.52
N PRO A 52 9.17 0.93 -0.47
CA PRO A 52 8.08 0.23 -1.15
C PRO A 52 8.62 -0.91 -2.01
N ASP A 53 7.73 -1.84 -2.37
CA ASP A 53 8.09 -2.97 -3.22
C ASP A 53 8.44 -2.52 -4.63
N THR A 54 7.75 -1.49 -5.12
CA THR A 54 7.94 -0.97 -6.48
C THR A 54 7.42 0.46 -6.56
N LYS A 55 7.57 1.06 -7.74
CA LYS A 55 7.02 2.39 -8.04
C LYS A 55 5.61 2.26 -8.59
N ILE A 56 4.75 3.23 -8.27
CA ILE A 56 3.36 3.21 -8.73
C ILE A 56 3.27 3.17 -10.27
N GLU A 57 4.18 3.84 -10.96
CA GLU A 57 4.18 3.89 -12.43
C GLU A 57 4.33 2.50 -13.04
N LEU A 58 5.11 1.61 -12.40
CA LEU A 58 5.28 0.25 -12.86
C LEU A 58 4.06 -0.60 -12.57
N VAL A 59 3.42 -0.38 -11.43
CA VAL A 59 2.21 -1.14 -11.05
C VAL A 59 1.05 -0.82 -11.97
N MET A 60 0.94 0.41 -12.43
CA MET A 60 -0.14 0.82 -13.34
C MET A 60 -0.13 0.07 -14.65
N GLN A 61 0.99 -0.56 -15.01
CA GLN A 61 1.12 -1.39 -16.20
C GLN A 61 0.80 -2.86 -15.94
N MET A 62 0.53 -3.22 -14.68
CA MET A 62 0.23 -4.60 -14.28
C MET A 62 -1.28 -4.84 -14.28
N ASN A 63 -1.66 -6.10 -14.51
CA ASN A 63 -3.05 -6.52 -14.43
C ASN A 63 -3.34 -6.93 -12.98
N LEU A 64 -3.86 -5.98 -12.20
CA LEU A 64 -4.16 -6.20 -10.79
C LEU A 64 -5.66 -6.41 -10.59
N THR A 65 -6.00 -7.29 -9.67
CA THR A 65 -7.39 -7.61 -9.34
C THR A 65 -8.04 -6.48 -8.56
N LEU A 66 -7.29 -5.83 -7.68
CA LEU A 66 -7.85 -4.85 -6.77
C LEU A 66 -6.81 -3.76 -6.46
N TRP A 67 -7.29 -2.51 -6.43
CA TRP A 67 -6.50 -1.35 -6.02
C TRP A 67 -7.07 -0.82 -4.72
N PHE A 68 -6.22 -0.69 -3.69
CA PHE A 68 -6.59 -0.07 -2.44
C PHE A 68 -5.82 1.21 -2.23
N PHE A 69 -6.56 2.31 -2.04
CA PHE A 69 -6.00 3.52 -1.47
C PHE A 69 -6.30 3.51 0.02
N LEU A 70 -5.34 3.95 0.82
CA LEU A 70 -5.47 3.92 2.28
C LEU A 70 -6.73 4.64 2.76
N GLU A 71 -7.06 5.76 2.14
CA GLU A 71 -8.25 6.54 2.47
C GLU A 71 -9.53 5.74 2.23
N ASP A 72 -9.60 5.01 1.13
CA ASP A 72 -10.77 4.18 0.81
C ASP A 72 -10.93 3.04 1.81
N PHE A 73 -9.82 2.49 2.26
CA PHE A 73 -9.83 1.44 3.27
C PHE A 73 -10.41 1.96 4.59
N LEU A 74 -10.04 3.16 5.00
CA LEU A 74 -10.56 3.77 6.22
C LEU A 74 -12.07 3.99 6.14
N GLU A 75 -12.59 4.39 4.99
CA GLU A 75 -14.03 4.53 4.80
C GLU A 75 -14.76 3.21 4.94
N LEU A 76 -14.15 2.11 4.52
CA LEU A 76 -14.76 0.79 4.65
C LEU A 76 -14.82 0.30 6.10
N LEU A 77 -13.92 0.77 6.96
CA LEU A 77 -13.87 0.38 8.37
C LEU A 77 -14.81 1.20 9.26
N ILE A 78 -15.27 2.31 8.80
CA ILE A 78 -16.18 3.21 9.51
C ILE A 78 -17.62 2.96 8.99
#